data_202bd455357031cb47e0c8b33bee382a
#
_entry.id   202bd455357031cb47e0c8b33bee382a
#
_cell.length_a   1.000
_cell.length_b   1.000
_cell.length_c   1.000
_cell.angle_alpha   90.00
_cell.angle_beta   90.00
_cell.angle_gamma   90.00
#
_symmetry.space_group_name_H-M   'P 1'
#
loop_
_entity.id
_entity.type
_entity.pdbx_description
1 polymer ?
#
loop_
_entity_poly.entity_id
_entity_poly.type
_entity_poly.pdbx_seq_one_letter_code
_entity_poly.pdbx_strand_id
1 'polypeptide(L)' 'MKPFNEYLAMTAEQIMADSEAPESLRIAARIELEKAQKFNLEAEAARTATDKPV' A
#
# COMPACT_ATOMS: atom_id res chain seq x y z
N MET A 1 -19.31 11.41 0.37
CA MET A 1 -18.12 11.07 -0.41
C MET A 1 -17.14 12.23 -0.32
N LYS A 2 -15.88 11.89 -0.08
CA LYS A 2 -14.85 12.92 0.03
C LYS A 2 -14.38 13.37 -1.35
N PRO A 3 -13.87 14.60 -1.47
CA PRO A 3 -13.30 15.03 -2.74
C PRO A 3 -12.08 14.20 -3.10
N PHE A 4 -11.83 14.09 -4.39
CA PHE A 4 -10.74 13.25 -4.89
C PHE A 4 -9.38 13.68 -4.32
N ASN A 5 -9.21 14.96 -4.09
CA ASN A 5 -7.96 15.49 -3.53
C ASN A 5 -7.67 14.92 -2.15
N GLU A 6 -8.69 14.67 -1.35
CA GLU A 6 -8.50 14.07 -0.04
C GLU A 6 -8.00 12.64 -0.17
N TYR A 7 -8.54 11.89 -1.12
CA TYR A 7 -8.08 10.52 -1.34
C TYR A 7 -6.64 10.47 -1.80
N LEU A 8 -6.21 11.46 -2.56
CA LEU A 8 -4.81 11.53 -2.99
C LEU A 8 -3.85 11.72 -1.82
N ALA A 9 -4.31 12.37 -0.77
CA ALA A 9 -3.51 12.59 0.44
C ALA A 9 -3.58 11.41 1.41
N MET A 10 -4.49 10.48 1.20
CA MET A 10 -4.66 9.33 2.08
C MET A 10 -3.76 8.18 1.67
N THR A 11 -3.37 7.38 2.66
CA THR A 11 -2.64 6.16 2.36
C THR A 11 -3.60 5.09 1.80
N ALA A 12 -3.03 4.07 1.17
CA ALA A 12 -3.84 2.97 0.66
C ALA A 12 -4.65 2.30 1.77
N GLU A 13 -4.05 2.13 2.93
CA GLU A 13 -4.74 1.54 4.08
C GLU A 13 -5.93 2.38 4.51
N GLN A 14 -5.76 3.70 4.53
CA GLN A 14 -6.83 4.61 4.89
C GLN A 14 -7.97 4.57 3.90
N ILE A 15 -7.66 4.49 2.62
CA ILE A 15 -8.68 4.41 1.57
C ILE A 15 -9.46 3.10 1.71
N MET A 16 -8.78 2.00 1.96
CA MET A 16 -9.44 0.71 2.13
C MET A 16 -10.35 0.68 3.35
N ALA A 17 -9.97 1.40 4.40
CA ALA A 17 -10.76 1.46 5.62
C ALA A 17 -11.91 2.45 5.54
N ASP A 18 -11.92 3.32 4.54
CA ASP A 18 -12.95 4.33 4.39
C ASP A 18 -14.20 3.75 3.72
N SER A 19 -15.30 3.69 4.46
CA SER A 19 -16.55 3.15 3.92
C SER A 19 -17.16 4.06 2.87
N GLU A 20 -16.77 5.32 2.81
CA GLU A 20 -17.27 6.27 1.82
C GLU A 20 -16.49 6.22 0.51
N ALA A 21 -15.32 5.58 0.51
CA ALA A 21 -14.52 5.48 -0.69
C ALA A 21 -15.23 4.62 -1.74
N PRO A 22 -15.23 5.04 -3.01
CA PRO A 22 -15.83 4.22 -4.07
C PRO A 22 -15.07 2.91 -4.22
N GLU A 23 -15.77 1.89 -4.67
CA GLU A 23 -15.19 0.56 -4.81
C GLU A 23 -13.95 0.55 -5.69
N SER A 24 -13.98 1.33 -6.78
CA SER A 24 -12.83 1.40 -7.67
C SER A 24 -11.58 1.91 -6.97
N LEU A 25 -11.73 2.90 -6.08
CA LEU A 25 -10.62 3.41 -5.31
C LEU A 25 -10.11 2.39 -4.30
N ARG A 26 -11.03 1.67 -3.66
CA ARG A 26 -10.65 0.65 -2.69
C ARG A 26 -9.91 -0.49 -3.35
N ILE A 27 -10.36 -0.89 -4.53
CA ILE A 27 -9.68 -1.94 -5.29
C ILE A 27 -8.28 -1.48 -5.70
N ALA A 28 -8.16 -0.26 -6.22
CA ALA A 28 -6.87 0.28 -6.61
C ALA A 28 -5.93 0.37 -5.42
N ALA A 29 -6.44 0.82 -4.28
CA ALA A 29 -5.63 0.92 -3.06
C ALA A 29 -5.17 -0.46 -2.59
N ARG A 30 -6.03 -1.45 -2.71
CA ARG A 30 -5.68 -2.82 -2.33
C ARG A 30 -4.57 -3.37 -3.21
N ILE A 31 -4.68 -3.15 -4.51
CA ILE A 31 -3.66 -3.62 -5.45
C ILE A 31 -2.33 -2.93 -5.16
N GLU A 32 -2.38 -1.63 -4.92
CA GLU A 32 -1.19 -0.87 -4.60
C GLU A 32 -0.54 -1.36 -3.31
N LEU A 33 -1.35 -1.64 -2.31
CA LEU A 33 -0.85 -2.13 -1.03
C LEU A 33 -0.21 -3.51 -1.18
N GLU A 34 -0.85 -4.39 -1.93
CA GLU A 34 -0.29 -5.71 -2.20
C GLU A 34 1.05 -5.63 -2.91
N LYS A 35 1.16 -4.75 -3.89
CA LYS A 35 2.42 -4.54 -4.60
C LYS A 35 3.50 -4.00 -3.69
N ALA A 36 3.14 -3.06 -2.83
CA ALA A 36 4.09 -2.47 -1.89
C ALA A 36 4.57 -3.51 -0.88
N GLN A 37 3.67 -4.34 -0.39
CA GLN A 37 4.04 -5.40 0.55
C GLN A 37 4.97 -6.42 -0.11
N LYS A 38 4.66 -6.81 -1.32
CA LYS A 38 5.49 -7.76 -2.05
C LYS A 38 6.88 -7.17 -2.28
N PHE A 39 6.94 -5.91 -2.67
CA PHE A 39 8.21 -5.22 -2.88
C PHE A 39 9.00 -5.15 -1.59
N ASN A 40 8.35 -4.82 -0.49
CA ASN A 40 9.00 -4.73 0.80
C ASN A 40 9.55 -6.08 1.27
N LEU A 41 8.80 -7.15 1.03
CA LEU A 41 9.25 -8.49 1.37
C LEU A 41 10.50 -8.88 0.58
N GLU A 42 10.53 -8.57 -0.69
CA GLU A 42 11.70 -8.83 -1.53
C GLU A 42 12.89 -7.99 -1.09
N ALA A 43 12.64 -6.73 -0.76
CA ALA A 43 13.69 -5.84 -0.27
C ALA A 43 14.25 -6.30 1.07
N GLU A 44 13.39 -6.77 1.96
CA GLU A 44 13.81 -7.29 3.24
C GLU A 44 14.62 -8.56 3.09
N ALA A 45 14.18 -9.45 2.22
CA ALA A 45 14.90 -10.70 1.96
C ALA A 45 16.29 -10.41 1.39
N ALA A 46 16.35 -9.47 0.45
CA ALA A 46 17.64 -9.10 -0.16
C ALA A 46 18.55 -8.44 0.87
N ARG A 47 17.98 -7.60 1.71
CA ARG A 47 18.75 -6.92 2.76
C ARG A 47 19.28 -7.92 3.78
N THR A 48 18.43 -8.86 4.18
CA THR A 48 18.83 -9.88 5.14
C THR A 48 19.98 -10.73 4.59
N ALA A 49 19.90 -11.04 3.31
CA ALA A 49 20.95 -11.81 2.67
C ALA A 49 22.27 -11.05 2.60
N THR A 50 22.21 -9.73 2.37
CA THR A 50 23.40 -8.89 2.28
C THR A 50 23.94 -8.52 3.65
N ASP A 51 23.05 -8.39 4.62
CA ASP A 51 23.37 -7.94 5.96
C ASP A 51 23.85 -9.06 6.85
N LYS A 52 23.99 -10.22 6.31
CA LYS A 52 24.42 -11.37 7.07
C LYS A 52 25.85 -11.17 7.57
N PRO A 53 26.07 -11.27 8.85
CA PRO A 53 27.43 -11.14 9.38
C PRO A 53 28.29 -12.30 8.90
N VAL A 54 29.43 -11.95 8.48
CA VAL A 54 30.35 -12.95 7.96
C VAL A 54 31.23 -13.48 9.07
#